data_391aa9de0369231d4194fcbc8ab5b5af
#
_entry.id   391aa9de0369231d4194fcbc8ab5b5af
#
_cell.length_a   1.000
_cell.length_b   1.000
_cell.length_c   1.000
_cell.angle_alpha   90.00
_cell.angle_beta   90.00
_cell.angle_gamma   90.00
#
_symmetry.space_group_name_H-M   'P 1'
#
loop_
_entity.id
_entity.type
_entity.pdbx_description
1 polymer ?
#
loop_
_entity_poly.entity_id
_entity_poly.type
_entity_poly.pdbx_seq_one_letter_code
_entity_poly.pdbx_strand_id
1 'polypeptide(L)'
;VGAFIEAIVIAASQHGFRVSVTYTEDIRPETGHLASLMFEAQSDSGQREALQPLYTVFSERRTDRRRYARTAIERDSIEKIQKSASHLGGRVICIENPSLLRRLSKAFSKHDDFFWTNDEKPREDLVKLVHRFKSPSVSNVGMPTNTLGLGWKGRFLPSIFRTAYYIPWLWKLIGWQSKYISEDLIRHSGAIVLITLPKQREKKIFEPGYQVKDDLDGGRILLRSWLLATTMGLSVQPVYALVAQMQNEGSIEEGEYFLRLNQEVITELVSIAPNLKQETLVAAFRIGRPLSAAPVPSSPRKSLEEIVWDTKA
;
A
#
# COMPACT_ATOMS: atom_id res chain seq x y z
N VAL A 1 -10.31 -1.40 2.67
CA VAL A 1 -11.71 -0.97 2.47
C VAL A 1 -11.76 0.39 1.78
N GLY A 2 -11.04 1.44 2.24
CA GLY A 2 -11.10 2.78 1.63
C GLY A 2 -10.83 2.80 0.11
N ALA A 3 -9.82 2.06 -0.36
CA ALA A 3 -9.55 1.92 -1.80
C ALA A 3 -10.73 1.29 -2.56
N PHE A 4 -11.48 0.38 -1.93
CA PHE A 4 -12.68 -0.20 -2.54
C PHE A 4 -13.83 0.82 -2.64
N ILE A 5 -14.01 1.64 -1.62
CA ILE A 5 -14.98 2.76 -1.65
C ILE A 5 -14.67 3.70 -2.83
N GLU A 6 -13.41 4.10 -2.99
CA GLU A 6 -13.01 4.97 -4.10
C GLU A 6 -13.20 4.30 -5.46
N ALA A 7 -12.97 2.99 -5.53
CA ALA A 7 -13.25 2.21 -6.74
C ALA A 7 -14.73 2.30 -7.14
N ILE A 8 -15.64 2.17 -6.17
CA ILE A 8 -17.09 2.31 -6.39
C ILE A 8 -17.41 3.73 -6.84
N VAL A 9 -16.86 4.76 -6.20
CA VAL A 9 -17.10 6.17 -6.57
C VAL A 9 -16.67 6.43 -8.02
N ILE A 10 -15.49 5.95 -8.42
CA ILE A 10 -14.97 6.11 -9.78
C ILE A 10 -15.86 5.36 -10.79
N ALA A 11 -16.21 4.10 -10.51
CA ALA A 11 -17.03 3.30 -11.40
C ALA A 11 -18.45 3.88 -11.53
N ALA A 12 -19.10 4.22 -10.42
CA ALA A 12 -20.44 4.78 -10.42
C ALA A 12 -20.54 6.07 -11.25
N SER A 13 -19.52 6.93 -11.20
CA SER A 13 -19.49 8.17 -11.98
C SER A 13 -19.56 7.91 -13.50
N GLN A 14 -18.96 6.81 -13.98
CA GLN A 14 -19.02 6.44 -15.40
C GLN A 14 -20.39 5.92 -15.82
N HIS A 15 -21.17 5.43 -14.87
CA HIS A 15 -22.54 4.97 -15.07
C HIS A 15 -23.60 6.05 -14.77
N GLY A 16 -23.18 7.31 -14.60
CA GLY A 16 -24.10 8.44 -14.37
C GLY A 16 -24.60 8.55 -12.93
N PHE A 17 -23.87 8.01 -11.97
CA PHE A 17 -24.20 8.14 -10.56
C PHE A 17 -23.15 8.94 -9.78
N ARG A 18 -23.62 9.81 -8.90
CA ARG A 18 -22.83 10.39 -7.84
C ARG A 18 -22.95 9.50 -6.59
N VAL A 19 -21.86 9.31 -5.89
CA VAL A 19 -21.84 8.53 -4.65
C VAL A 19 -21.52 9.42 -3.47
N SER A 20 -22.45 9.50 -2.52
CA SER A 20 -22.23 10.10 -1.21
C SER A 20 -21.77 9.02 -0.24
N VAL A 21 -20.69 9.30 0.49
CA VAL A 21 -20.08 8.35 1.46
C VAL A 21 -20.30 8.88 2.86
N THR A 22 -20.97 8.11 3.70
CA THR A 22 -21.16 8.40 5.13
C THR A 22 -20.44 7.35 5.95
N TYR A 23 -19.51 7.76 6.79
CA TYR A 23 -18.75 6.88 7.66
C TYR A 23 -19.50 6.58 8.95
N THR A 24 -19.31 5.37 9.47
CA THR A 24 -19.84 5.00 10.78
C THR A 24 -18.99 5.65 11.87
N GLU A 25 -19.64 6.35 12.80
CA GLU A 25 -18.96 7.02 13.91
C GLU A 25 -18.42 6.03 14.95
N ASP A 26 -19.12 4.92 15.14
CA ASP A 26 -18.79 3.91 16.14
C ASP A 26 -18.66 2.54 15.48
N ILE A 27 -17.41 2.04 15.41
CA ILE A 27 -17.14 0.72 14.84
C ILE A 27 -17.44 -0.32 15.91
N ARG A 28 -18.49 -1.07 15.69
CA ARG A 28 -18.75 -2.27 16.48
C ARG A 28 -18.17 -3.47 15.75
N PRO A 29 -17.25 -4.22 16.37
CA PRO A 29 -16.68 -5.42 15.76
C PRO A 29 -17.75 -6.39 15.27
N GLU A 30 -18.90 -6.43 15.95
CA GLU A 30 -20.00 -7.34 15.67
C GLU A 30 -20.72 -6.99 14.35
N THR A 31 -20.80 -5.73 13.96
CA THR A 31 -21.56 -5.30 12.77
C THR A 31 -20.71 -5.23 11.51
N GLY A 32 -19.40 -5.04 11.65
CA GLY A 32 -18.50 -4.85 10.51
C GLY A 32 -18.84 -3.67 9.60
N HIS A 33 -19.81 -2.82 9.98
CA HIS A 33 -20.31 -1.71 9.17
C HIS A 33 -19.35 -0.52 9.30
N LEU A 34 -18.73 -0.12 8.20
CA LEU A 34 -17.70 0.93 8.16
C LEU A 34 -18.20 2.21 7.46
N ALA A 35 -19.00 2.07 6.43
CA ALA A 35 -19.53 3.18 5.67
C ALA A 35 -20.80 2.79 4.91
N SER A 36 -21.67 3.77 4.70
CA SER A 36 -22.84 3.68 3.82
C SER A 36 -22.57 4.46 2.53
N LEU A 37 -22.99 3.90 1.40
CA LEU A 37 -22.88 4.50 0.09
C LEU A 37 -24.26 4.78 -0.46
N MET A 38 -24.57 6.03 -0.77
CA MET A 38 -25.82 6.44 -1.40
C MET A 38 -25.55 6.87 -2.84
N PHE A 39 -26.33 6.31 -3.77
CA PHE A 39 -26.20 6.56 -5.19
C PHE A 39 -27.31 7.49 -5.66
N GLU A 40 -26.94 8.59 -6.27
CA GLU A 40 -27.87 9.59 -6.82
C GLU A 40 -27.60 9.73 -8.32
N ALA A 41 -28.66 9.78 -9.15
CA ALA A 41 -28.52 10.03 -10.55
C ALA A 41 -27.86 11.41 -10.80
N GLN A 42 -26.82 11.45 -11.61
CA GLN A 42 -26.06 12.67 -11.87
C GLN A 42 -26.35 13.18 -13.29
N SER A 43 -26.83 14.41 -13.37
CA SER A 43 -27.03 15.13 -14.65
C SER A 43 -25.77 15.88 -15.12
N ASP A 44 -24.84 16.18 -14.19
CA ASP A 44 -23.62 16.92 -14.50
C ASP A 44 -22.51 16.00 -15.04
N SER A 45 -21.97 16.32 -16.21
CA SER A 45 -20.88 15.57 -16.84
C SER A 45 -19.51 15.83 -16.19
N GLY A 46 -19.32 16.92 -15.46
CA GLY A 46 -18.01 17.38 -14.98
C GLY A 46 -17.27 16.37 -14.10
N GLN A 47 -17.96 15.73 -13.14
CA GLN A 47 -17.34 14.69 -12.30
C GLN A 47 -17.02 13.44 -13.13
N ARG A 48 -17.88 13.05 -14.04
CA ARG A 48 -17.66 11.92 -14.94
C ARG A 48 -16.40 12.14 -15.79
N GLU A 49 -16.26 13.30 -16.41
CA GLU A 49 -15.11 13.68 -17.23
C GLU A 49 -13.82 13.70 -16.41
N ALA A 50 -13.86 14.25 -15.20
CA ALA A 50 -12.71 14.30 -14.29
C ALA A 50 -12.24 12.91 -13.84
N LEU A 51 -13.13 11.93 -13.68
CA LEU A 51 -12.81 10.58 -13.20
C LEU A 51 -12.59 9.57 -14.34
N GLN A 52 -12.99 9.89 -15.56
CA GLN A 52 -12.85 8.99 -16.72
C GLN A 52 -11.42 8.50 -16.96
N PRO A 53 -10.35 9.33 -16.89
CA PRO A 53 -8.98 8.85 -17.06
C PRO A 53 -8.59 7.80 -16.03
N LEU A 54 -9.07 7.91 -14.78
CA LEU A 54 -8.82 6.96 -13.72
C LEU A 54 -9.53 5.63 -13.96
N TYR A 55 -10.78 5.70 -14.42
CA TYR A 55 -11.57 4.53 -14.77
C TYR A 55 -10.94 3.73 -15.92
N THR A 56 -10.44 4.40 -16.94
CA THR A 56 -9.82 3.76 -18.11
C THR A 56 -8.66 2.85 -17.73
N VAL A 57 -7.81 3.26 -16.77
CA VAL A 57 -6.65 2.48 -16.33
C VAL A 57 -6.92 1.58 -15.13
N PHE A 58 -8.17 1.49 -14.69
CA PHE A 58 -8.54 0.74 -13.49
C PHE A 58 -8.12 -0.74 -13.55
N SER A 59 -8.36 -1.37 -14.69
CA SER A 59 -7.98 -2.76 -14.93
C SER A 59 -6.47 -2.96 -15.13
N GLU A 60 -5.73 -1.90 -15.41
CA GLU A 60 -4.28 -1.95 -15.64
C GLU A 60 -3.47 -1.83 -14.35
N ARG A 61 -4.10 -1.34 -13.26
CA ARG A 61 -3.44 -1.16 -11.97
C ARG A 61 -2.81 -2.46 -11.47
N ARG A 62 -1.49 -2.45 -11.31
CA ARG A 62 -0.70 -3.59 -10.82
C ARG A 62 0.32 -3.11 -9.78
N THR A 63 0.61 -3.96 -8.81
CA THR A 63 1.76 -3.76 -7.91
C THR A 63 3.02 -4.18 -8.63
N ASP A 64 3.87 -3.23 -8.98
CA ASP A 64 5.16 -3.52 -9.61
C ASP A 64 6.27 -3.54 -8.56
N ARG A 65 6.76 -4.72 -8.22
CA ARG A 65 7.83 -4.92 -7.22
C ARG A 65 9.23 -4.96 -7.84
N ARG A 66 9.35 -4.69 -9.15
CA ARG A 66 10.64 -4.61 -9.85
C ARG A 66 11.35 -3.31 -9.50
N ARG A 67 12.62 -3.21 -9.86
CA ARG A 67 13.36 -1.94 -9.85
C ARG A 67 12.76 -0.97 -10.86
N TYR A 68 12.81 0.32 -10.55
CA TYR A 68 12.44 1.39 -11.46
C TYR A 68 13.69 2.09 -12.01
N ALA A 69 13.53 2.85 -13.08
CA ALA A 69 14.58 3.71 -13.59
C ALA A 69 14.86 4.84 -12.59
N ARG A 70 16.13 5.19 -12.43
CA ARG A 70 16.57 6.34 -11.60
C ARG A 70 16.36 7.69 -12.31
N THR A 71 15.38 7.78 -13.16
CA THR A 71 15.03 9.02 -13.84
C THR A 71 14.09 9.83 -12.99
N ALA A 72 14.30 11.14 -12.97
CA ALA A 72 13.36 12.06 -12.33
C ALA A 72 11.97 11.90 -12.95
N ILE A 73 10.94 12.02 -12.12
CA ILE A 73 9.56 12.08 -12.56
C ILE A 73 9.28 13.51 -13.00
N GLU A 74 8.50 13.68 -14.04
CA GLU A 74 8.11 15.00 -14.53
C GLU A 74 7.36 15.77 -13.45
N ARG A 75 7.70 17.05 -13.30
CA ARG A 75 7.14 17.91 -12.24
C ARG A 75 5.62 17.98 -12.32
N ASP A 76 5.05 18.08 -13.51
CA ASP A 76 3.60 18.08 -13.73
C ASP A 76 2.93 16.79 -13.19
N SER A 77 3.59 15.65 -13.37
CA SER A 77 3.13 14.36 -12.83
C SER A 77 3.13 14.35 -11.29
N ILE A 78 4.18 14.88 -10.68
CA ILE A 78 4.27 15.01 -9.23
C ILE A 78 3.17 15.94 -8.69
N GLU A 79 2.97 17.09 -9.30
CA GLU A 79 1.93 18.04 -8.91
C GLU A 79 0.51 17.45 -9.02
N LYS A 80 0.23 16.68 -10.07
CA LYS A 80 -1.05 15.96 -10.21
C LYS A 80 -1.26 14.95 -9.09
N ILE A 81 -0.22 14.16 -8.76
CA ILE A 81 -0.29 13.20 -7.65
C ILE A 81 -0.50 13.95 -6.32
N GLN A 82 0.22 15.04 -6.09
CA GLN A 82 0.07 15.84 -4.87
C GLN A 82 -1.34 16.41 -4.70
N LYS A 83 -1.98 16.83 -5.79
CA LYS A 83 -3.35 17.34 -5.77
C LYS A 83 -4.42 16.26 -5.54
N SER A 84 -4.07 14.98 -5.70
CA SER A 84 -5.04 13.88 -5.59
C SER A 84 -5.71 13.73 -4.23
N ALA A 85 -5.08 14.25 -3.16
CA ALA A 85 -5.61 14.18 -1.80
C ALA A 85 -6.54 15.33 -1.40
N SER A 86 -6.55 16.43 -2.17
CA SER A 86 -7.22 17.67 -1.76
C SER A 86 -8.73 17.51 -1.51
N HIS A 87 -9.38 16.61 -2.25
CA HIS A 87 -10.82 16.36 -2.15
C HIS A 87 -11.26 15.69 -0.84
N LEU A 88 -10.32 15.12 -0.06
CA LEU A 88 -10.57 14.50 1.25
C LEU A 88 -9.81 15.20 2.38
N GLY A 89 -9.29 16.40 2.13
CA GLY A 89 -8.56 17.16 3.14
C GLY A 89 -7.18 16.58 3.51
N GLY A 90 -6.72 15.59 2.74
CA GLY A 90 -5.40 14.98 2.92
C GLY A 90 -4.30 15.74 2.20
N ARG A 91 -3.07 15.34 2.49
CA ARG A 91 -1.85 15.81 1.82
C ARG A 91 -1.09 14.64 1.20
N VAL A 92 -0.48 14.88 0.06
CA VAL A 92 0.49 13.96 -0.56
C VAL A 92 1.85 14.63 -0.58
N ILE A 93 2.83 13.97 0.00
CA ILE A 93 4.23 14.41 0.06
C ILE A 93 5.03 13.49 -0.86
N CYS A 94 5.72 14.05 -1.85
CA CYS A 94 6.60 13.30 -2.75
C CYS A 94 8.05 13.58 -2.38
N ILE A 95 8.81 12.54 -2.08
CA ILE A 95 10.22 12.59 -1.73
C ILE A 95 11.00 12.05 -2.94
N GLU A 96 11.60 12.97 -3.70
CA GLU A 96 12.31 12.66 -4.96
C GLU A 96 13.84 12.77 -4.81
N ASN A 97 14.31 13.52 -3.81
CA ASN A 97 15.73 13.76 -3.61
C ASN A 97 16.51 12.45 -3.37
N PRO A 98 17.52 12.12 -4.21
CA PRO A 98 18.24 10.85 -4.10
C PRO A 98 18.96 10.64 -2.76
N SER A 99 19.40 11.73 -2.09
CA SER A 99 20.03 11.63 -0.77
C SER A 99 19.00 11.27 0.31
N LEU A 100 17.79 11.82 0.23
CA LEU A 100 16.68 11.51 1.14
C LEU A 100 16.17 10.09 0.88
N LEU A 101 16.03 9.67 -0.38
CA LEU A 101 15.69 8.29 -0.73
C LEU A 101 16.71 7.28 -0.18
N ARG A 102 18.01 7.62 -0.22
CA ARG A 102 19.06 6.78 0.39
C ARG A 102 18.92 6.70 1.91
N ARG A 103 18.59 7.80 2.59
CA ARG A 103 18.38 7.81 4.04
C ARG A 103 17.16 6.95 4.40
N LEU A 104 16.03 7.17 3.74
CA LEU A 104 14.82 6.35 3.92
C LEU A 104 15.06 4.87 3.64
N SER A 105 15.81 4.52 2.59
CA SER A 105 16.07 3.12 2.25
C SER A 105 16.82 2.40 3.36
N LYS A 106 17.76 3.06 4.03
CA LYS A 106 18.50 2.48 5.15
C LYS A 106 17.61 2.28 6.38
N ALA A 107 16.78 3.27 6.71
CA ALA A 107 15.84 3.16 7.82
C ALA A 107 14.84 2.02 7.59
N PHE A 108 14.26 1.98 6.40
CA PHE A 108 13.28 0.97 6.01
C PHE A 108 13.86 -0.45 5.96
N SER A 109 15.08 -0.61 5.45
CA SER A 109 15.71 -1.93 5.32
C SER A 109 15.99 -2.62 6.67
N LYS A 110 16.20 -1.85 7.74
CA LYS A 110 16.34 -2.39 9.10
C LYS A 110 15.06 -3.08 9.58
N HIS A 111 13.90 -2.54 9.22
CA HIS A 111 12.61 -3.16 9.57
C HIS A 111 12.41 -4.50 8.87
N ASP A 112 12.77 -4.61 7.60
CA ASP A 112 12.66 -5.87 6.85
C ASP A 112 13.54 -6.97 7.46
N ASP A 113 14.74 -6.61 7.90
CA ASP A 113 15.61 -7.55 8.62
C ASP A 113 14.95 -8.05 9.90
N PHE A 114 14.39 -7.12 10.70
CA PHE A 114 13.67 -7.46 11.92
C PHE A 114 12.46 -8.36 11.65
N PHE A 115 11.64 -8.03 10.66
CA PHE A 115 10.46 -8.82 10.27
C PHE A 115 10.82 -10.29 10.00
N TRP A 116 11.86 -10.53 9.20
CA TRP A 116 12.25 -11.89 8.86
C TRP A 116 12.92 -12.66 10.00
N THR A 117 13.60 -11.96 10.90
CA THR A 117 14.37 -12.59 11.96
C THR A 117 13.62 -12.77 13.28
N ASN A 118 12.73 -11.85 13.61
CA ASN A 118 12.13 -11.77 14.94
C ASN A 118 10.60 -11.86 14.95
N ASP A 119 9.93 -11.55 13.83
CA ASP A 119 8.47 -11.47 13.78
C ASP A 119 7.89 -12.79 13.21
N GLU A 120 7.70 -13.77 14.09
CA GLU A 120 7.37 -15.15 13.68
C GLU A 120 5.99 -15.26 13.04
N LYS A 121 4.95 -14.73 13.66
CA LYS A 121 3.58 -14.89 13.20
C LYS A 121 3.27 -14.21 11.86
N PRO A 122 3.55 -12.91 11.64
CA PRO A 122 3.39 -12.27 10.35
C PRO A 122 4.26 -12.89 9.25
N ARG A 123 5.48 -13.36 9.60
CA ARG A 123 6.35 -14.09 8.68
C ARG A 123 5.71 -15.40 8.22
N GLU A 124 5.16 -16.20 9.14
CA GLU A 124 4.46 -17.43 8.80
C GLU A 124 3.26 -17.18 7.91
N ASP A 125 2.48 -16.16 8.17
CA ASP A 125 1.32 -15.81 7.36
C ASP A 125 1.72 -15.39 5.94
N LEU A 126 2.81 -14.62 5.80
CA LEU A 126 3.37 -14.29 4.49
C LEU A 126 3.86 -15.54 3.75
N VAL A 127 4.56 -16.44 4.45
CA VAL A 127 5.03 -17.71 3.88
C VAL A 127 3.87 -18.57 3.39
N LYS A 128 2.78 -18.68 4.15
CA LYS A 128 1.56 -19.40 3.75
C LYS A 128 0.97 -18.80 2.47
N LEU A 129 0.95 -17.47 2.34
CA LEU A 129 0.50 -16.80 1.14
C LEU A 129 1.37 -17.15 -0.07
N VAL A 130 2.69 -17.13 0.04
CA VAL A 130 3.61 -17.47 -1.06
C VAL A 130 3.57 -18.96 -1.41
N HIS A 131 3.44 -19.86 -0.45
CA HIS A 131 3.35 -21.31 -0.68
C HIS A 131 2.07 -21.75 -1.44
N ARG A 132 0.96 -21.04 -1.28
CA ARG A 132 -0.30 -21.35 -1.96
C ARG A 132 -0.23 -21.25 -3.48
N PHE A 133 0.86 -20.66 -4.03
CA PHE A 133 1.03 -20.44 -5.47
C PHE A 133 1.96 -21.43 -6.18
N LYS A 134 2.05 -22.66 -5.71
CA LYS A 134 2.76 -23.71 -6.46
C LYS A 134 2.14 -24.04 -7.81
N SER A 135 0.88 -23.69 -8.03
CA SER A 135 0.20 -23.88 -9.31
C SER A 135 -0.83 -22.77 -9.53
N PRO A 136 -0.84 -22.10 -10.70
CA PRO A 136 -1.85 -21.11 -11.04
C PRO A 136 -3.29 -21.67 -11.04
N SER A 137 -3.44 -22.98 -11.12
CA SER A 137 -4.73 -23.66 -11.20
C SER A 137 -5.40 -23.96 -9.85
N VAL A 138 -4.75 -23.71 -8.72
CA VAL A 138 -5.22 -24.22 -7.42
C VAL A 138 -5.72 -23.14 -6.46
N SER A 139 -5.44 -21.85 -6.68
CA SER A 139 -5.89 -20.81 -5.73
C SER A 139 -5.96 -19.42 -6.35
N ASN A 140 -7.15 -18.84 -6.33
CA ASN A 140 -7.39 -17.44 -6.70
C ASN A 140 -6.98 -16.44 -5.59
N VAL A 141 -6.29 -16.90 -4.55
CA VAL A 141 -5.89 -16.10 -3.38
C VAL A 141 -4.38 -16.17 -3.14
N GLY A 142 -3.74 -14.98 -2.96
CA GLY A 142 -2.35 -14.78 -2.53
C GLY A 142 -1.42 -14.18 -3.62
N MET A 143 -0.10 -14.40 -3.54
CA MET A 143 0.90 -13.77 -4.41
C MET A 143 1.69 -14.80 -5.21
N PRO A 144 1.50 -14.93 -6.54
CA PRO A 144 2.36 -15.73 -7.39
C PRO A 144 3.82 -15.26 -7.29
N THR A 145 4.77 -16.21 -7.27
CA THR A 145 6.20 -15.87 -7.10
C THR A 145 6.74 -14.97 -8.20
N ASN A 146 6.17 -15.00 -9.40
CA ASN A 146 6.53 -14.09 -10.49
C ASN A 146 6.12 -12.64 -10.24
N THR A 147 5.16 -12.37 -9.35
CA THR A 147 4.74 -11.00 -8.98
C THR A 147 5.65 -10.36 -7.93
N LEU A 148 6.60 -11.11 -7.36
CA LEU A 148 7.50 -10.63 -6.31
C LEU A 148 8.68 -9.80 -6.84
N GLY A 149 8.80 -9.63 -8.15
CA GLY A 149 9.87 -8.82 -8.76
C GLY A 149 11.27 -9.46 -8.72
N LEU A 150 11.38 -10.72 -8.29
CA LEU A 150 12.66 -11.44 -8.10
C LEU A 150 13.11 -12.19 -9.37
N GLY A 151 12.41 -12.02 -10.48
CA GLY A 151 12.68 -12.72 -11.73
C GLY A 151 12.68 -14.24 -11.56
N TRP A 152 13.59 -14.93 -12.23
CA TRP A 152 13.71 -16.40 -12.17
C TRP A 152 14.05 -16.93 -10.76
N LYS A 153 14.68 -16.10 -9.91
CA LYS A 153 15.04 -16.47 -8.52
C LYS A 153 13.80 -16.66 -7.66
N GLY A 154 12.70 -15.94 -7.94
CA GLY A 154 11.45 -16.04 -7.19
C GLY A 154 10.86 -17.44 -7.16
N ARG A 155 11.10 -18.28 -8.20
CA ARG A 155 10.63 -19.66 -8.28
C ARG A 155 11.16 -20.58 -7.16
N PHE A 156 12.29 -20.23 -6.57
CA PHE A 156 12.92 -21.01 -5.49
C PHE A 156 12.44 -20.60 -4.10
N LEU A 157 11.78 -19.43 -3.95
CA LEU A 157 11.35 -18.92 -2.65
C LEU A 157 10.50 -19.93 -1.86
N PRO A 158 9.51 -20.61 -2.43
CA PRO A 158 8.73 -21.60 -1.67
C PRO A 158 9.59 -22.72 -1.07
N SER A 159 10.62 -23.16 -1.80
CA SER A 159 11.54 -24.18 -1.31
C SER A 159 12.47 -23.63 -0.24
N ILE A 160 12.95 -22.38 -0.40
CA ILE A 160 13.79 -21.69 0.59
C ILE A 160 13.00 -21.50 1.88
N PHE A 161 11.77 -21.00 1.84
CA PHE A 161 10.93 -20.82 3.03
C PHE A 161 10.61 -22.13 3.72
N ARG A 162 10.30 -23.18 2.95
CA ARG A 162 10.08 -24.52 3.51
C ARG A 162 11.33 -25.04 4.21
N THR A 163 12.52 -24.83 3.66
CA THR A 163 13.78 -25.24 4.29
C THR A 163 14.05 -24.43 5.54
N ALA A 164 13.79 -23.11 5.51
CA ALA A 164 13.98 -22.24 6.68
C ALA A 164 13.06 -22.59 7.85
N TYR A 165 11.89 -23.17 7.57
CA TYR A 165 11.01 -23.70 8.62
C TYR A 165 11.66 -24.80 9.45
N TYR A 166 12.44 -25.68 8.80
CA TYR A 166 13.16 -26.76 9.48
C TYR A 166 14.57 -26.34 9.97
N ILE A 167 15.11 -25.24 9.44
CA ILE A 167 16.45 -24.75 9.74
C ILE A 167 16.35 -23.26 10.14
N PRO A 168 16.03 -22.96 11.41
CA PRO A 168 15.67 -21.60 11.85
C PRO A 168 16.72 -20.52 11.56
N TRP A 169 18.01 -20.85 11.58
CA TRP A 169 19.05 -19.85 11.29
C TRP A 169 19.00 -19.30 9.86
N LEU A 170 18.35 -20.01 8.92
CA LEU A 170 18.15 -19.51 7.55
C LEU A 170 17.28 -18.25 7.52
N TRP A 171 16.42 -18.03 8.52
CA TRP A 171 15.64 -16.80 8.59
C TRP A 171 16.53 -15.56 8.73
N LYS A 172 17.67 -15.68 9.45
CA LYS A 172 18.67 -14.59 9.52
C LYS A 172 19.27 -14.26 8.16
N LEU A 173 19.53 -15.28 7.37
CA LEU A 173 20.05 -15.09 6.00
C LEU A 173 19.00 -14.48 5.07
N ILE A 174 17.74 -14.90 5.21
CA ILE A 174 16.61 -14.33 4.46
C ILE A 174 16.41 -12.86 4.85
N GLY A 175 16.42 -12.53 6.13
CA GLY A 175 16.33 -11.15 6.63
C GLY A 175 17.45 -10.27 6.08
N TRP A 176 18.69 -10.75 6.15
CA TRP A 176 19.83 -10.05 5.58
C TRP A 176 19.68 -9.81 4.08
N GLN A 177 19.24 -10.79 3.29
CA GLN A 177 18.95 -10.63 1.86
C GLN A 177 17.78 -9.68 1.60
N SER A 178 16.70 -9.78 2.37
CA SER A 178 15.52 -8.91 2.26
C SER A 178 15.89 -7.45 2.51
N LYS A 179 16.70 -7.18 3.53
CA LYS A 179 17.24 -5.86 3.81
C LYS A 179 17.91 -5.22 2.58
N TYR A 180 18.78 -5.94 1.89
CA TYR A 180 19.45 -5.43 0.69
C TYR A 180 18.45 -5.19 -0.46
N ILE A 181 17.50 -6.10 -0.64
CA ILE A 181 16.47 -5.97 -1.69
C ILE A 181 15.63 -4.71 -1.43
N SER A 182 15.17 -4.50 -0.22
CA SER A 182 14.32 -3.35 0.14
C SER A 182 15.08 -2.04 0.05
N GLU A 183 16.32 -1.99 0.55
CA GLU A 183 17.18 -0.82 0.37
C GLU A 183 17.37 -0.47 -1.10
N ASP A 184 17.65 -1.47 -1.92
CA ASP A 184 17.85 -1.30 -3.34
C ASP A 184 16.59 -0.85 -4.07
N LEU A 185 15.43 -1.41 -3.75
CA LEU A 185 14.15 -1.03 -4.37
C LEU A 185 13.76 0.42 -4.07
N ILE A 186 13.96 0.89 -2.84
CA ILE A 186 13.68 2.28 -2.48
C ILE A 186 14.68 3.23 -3.14
N ARG A 187 15.96 2.90 -3.15
CA ARG A 187 17.00 3.70 -3.83
C ARG A 187 16.81 3.80 -5.34
N HIS A 188 16.15 2.80 -5.95
CA HIS A 188 15.79 2.77 -7.36
C HIS A 188 14.31 3.15 -7.57
N SER A 189 13.80 4.09 -6.82
CA SER A 189 12.49 4.71 -7.03
C SER A 189 12.66 6.10 -7.60
N GLY A 190 11.71 6.56 -8.39
CA GLY A 190 11.65 7.95 -8.83
C GLY A 190 11.22 8.87 -7.67
N ALA A 191 10.27 8.40 -6.85
CA ALA A 191 9.88 9.04 -5.60
C ALA A 191 9.29 8.03 -4.60
N ILE A 192 9.34 8.40 -3.31
CA ILE A 192 8.47 7.86 -2.27
C ILE A 192 7.35 8.86 -2.05
N VAL A 193 6.13 8.37 -2.08
CA VAL A 193 4.91 9.14 -1.87
C VAL A 193 4.34 8.78 -0.51
N LEU A 194 4.16 9.79 0.33
CA LEU A 194 3.52 9.68 1.64
C LEU A 194 2.16 10.34 1.57
N ILE A 195 1.12 9.68 2.04
CA ILE A 195 -0.23 10.21 2.16
C ILE A 195 -0.50 10.46 3.63
N THR A 196 -0.80 11.70 3.97
CA THR A 196 -1.06 12.12 5.34
C THR A 196 -2.43 12.76 5.47
N LEU A 197 -2.99 12.67 6.66
CA LEU A 197 -4.20 13.36 7.09
C LEU A 197 -3.91 14.16 8.35
N PRO A 198 -4.66 15.23 8.64
CA PRO A 198 -4.53 15.97 9.89
C PRO A 198 -4.62 15.03 11.08
N LYS A 199 -3.74 15.20 12.07
CA LYS A 199 -3.74 14.36 13.27
C LYS A 199 -4.98 14.66 14.10
N GLN A 200 -6.01 13.82 13.95
CA GLN A 200 -7.23 13.88 14.76
C GLN A 200 -7.26 12.75 15.81
N ARG A 201 -6.21 11.89 15.83
CA ARG A 201 -6.18 10.69 16.63
C ARG A 201 -5.38 10.85 17.90
N GLU A 202 -6.05 10.61 19.00
CA GLU A 202 -5.42 10.23 20.28
C GLU A 202 -5.61 8.73 20.58
N LYS A 203 -6.43 8.00 19.80
CA LYS A 203 -6.90 6.65 20.14
C LYS A 203 -6.44 5.58 19.14
N LYS A 204 -6.08 4.42 19.67
CA LYS A 204 -5.66 3.23 18.88
C LYS A 204 -6.88 2.53 18.26
N ILE A 205 -6.61 1.73 17.22
CA ILE A 205 -7.61 0.85 16.59
C ILE A 205 -8.32 0.02 17.68
N PHE A 206 -9.66 -0.02 17.63
CA PHE A 206 -10.55 -0.68 18.60
C PHE A 206 -10.66 -0.03 19.99
N GLU A 207 -10.02 1.10 20.26
CA GLU A 207 -10.35 1.87 21.45
C GLU A 207 -11.67 2.65 21.24
N PRO A 208 -12.51 2.81 22.30
CA PRO A 208 -13.75 3.59 22.20
C PRO A 208 -13.48 5.01 21.66
N GLY A 209 -14.20 5.38 20.58
CA GLY A 209 -14.05 6.67 19.89
C GLY A 209 -12.94 6.70 18.84
N TYR A 210 -12.41 5.53 18.42
CA TYR A 210 -11.57 5.42 17.23
C TYR A 210 -12.37 5.80 15.97
N GLN A 211 -11.83 6.73 15.20
CA GLN A 211 -12.46 7.15 13.94
C GLN A 211 -11.84 6.41 12.76
N VAL A 212 -12.61 5.56 12.13
CA VAL A 212 -12.21 4.79 10.93
C VAL A 212 -12.08 5.67 9.70
N LYS A 213 -12.66 6.86 9.75
CA LYS A 213 -12.71 7.81 8.64
C LYS A 213 -11.33 8.05 8.02
N ASP A 214 -10.31 8.28 8.85
CA ASP A 214 -8.95 8.61 8.34
C ASP A 214 -8.34 7.44 7.58
N ASP A 215 -8.53 6.19 8.04
CA ASP A 215 -8.04 5.01 7.33
C ASP A 215 -8.77 4.79 6.01
N LEU A 216 -10.08 5.05 5.99
CA LEU A 216 -10.87 4.93 4.79
C LEU A 216 -10.52 6.03 3.78
N ASP A 217 -10.37 7.27 4.22
CA ASP A 217 -9.96 8.39 3.37
C ASP A 217 -8.52 8.19 2.87
N GLY A 218 -7.60 7.72 3.72
CA GLY A 218 -6.25 7.34 3.32
C GLY A 218 -6.25 6.29 2.21
N GLY A 219 -7.08 5.26 2.33
CA GLY A 219 -7.25 4.23 1.30
C GLY A 219 -7.86 4.77 0.00
N ARG A 220 -8.79 5.71 0.10
CA ARG A 220 -9.38 6.39 -1.07
C ARG A 220 -8.34 7.23 -1.81
N ILE A 221 -7.57 8.03 -1.08
CA ILE A 221 -6.49 8.85 -1.65
C ILE A 221 -5.42 7.94 -2.28
N LEU A 222 -5.05 6.85 -1.61
CA LEU A 222 -4.08 5.89 -2.14
C LEU A 222 -4.51 5.36 -3.51
N LEU A 223 -5.75 4.90 -3.66
CA LEU A 223 -6.22 4.38 -4.94
C LEU A 223 -6.21 5.46 -6.02
N ARG A 224 -6.71 6.66 -5.73
CA ARG A 224 -6.75 7.77 -6.69
C ARG A 224 -5.34 8.17 -7.14
N SER A 225 -4.41 8.31 -6.20
CA SER A 225 -3.01 8.61 -6.49
C SER A 225 -2.35 7.51 -7.33
N TRP A 226 -2.66 6.24 -7.02
CA TRP A 226 -2.16 5.10 -7.79
C TRP A 226 -2.66 5.10 -9.22
N LEU A 227 -3.97 5.29 -9.42
CA LEU A 227 -4.55 5.36 -10.77
C LEU A 227 -3.99 6.53 -11.57
N LEU A 228 -3.83 7.71 -10.95
CA LEU A 228 -3.15 8.85 -11.58
C LEU A 228 -1.71 8.49 -11.99
N ALA A 229 -0.94 7.86 -11.14
CA ALA A 229 0.40 7.40 -11.50
C ALA A 229 0.35 6.42 -12.69
N THR A 230 -0.65 5.53 -12.73
CA THR A 230 -0.86 4.58 -13.83
C THR A 230 -1.20 5.28 -15.14
N THR A 231 -2.06 6.33 -15.14
CA THR A 231 -2.36 7.11 -16.35
C THR A 231 -1.13 7.79 -16.96
N MET A 232 -0.12 8.06 -16.13
CA MET A 232 1.15 8.66 -16.53
C MET A 232 2.24 7.62 -16.85
N GLY A 233 1.89 6.33 -16.93
CA GLY A 233 2.83 5.25 -17.23
C GLY A 233 3.84 4.97 -16.11
N LEU A 234 3.56 5.41 -14.88
CA LEU A 234 4.41 5.13 -13.72
C LEU A 234 4.04 3.81 -13.06
N SER A 235 5.06 3.04 -12.71
CA SER A 235 4.93 1.86 -11.85
C SER A 235 4.74 2.27 -10.40
N VAL A 236 3.92 1.51 -9.67
CA VAL A 236 3.57 1.77 -8.26
C VAL A 236 3.73 0.51 -7.42
N GLN A 237 4.28 0.67 -6.22
CA GLN A 237 4.28 -0.36 -5.18
C GLN A 237 3.96 0.26 -3.83
N PRO A 238 2.91 -0.19 -3.13
CA PRO A 238 2.67 0.17 -1.74
C PRO A 238 3.84 -0.24 -0.83
N VAL A 239 4.14 0.63 0.14
CA VAL A 239 5.20 0.44 1.14
C VAL A 239 4.55 0.47 2.51
N TYR A 240 3.87 -0.63 2.87
CA TYR A 240 3.04 -0.72 4.07
C TYR A 240 3.85 -0.58 5.36
N ALA A 241 5.07 -1.11 5.40
CA ALA A 241 5.87 -1.12 6.61
C ALA A 241 6.15 0.29 7.20
N LEU A 242 6.28 1.33 6.35
CA LEU A 242 6.41 2.71 6.82
C LEU A 242 5.17 3.17 7.60
N VAL A 243 3.98 2.78 7.13
CA VAL A 243 2.71 3.15 7.77
C VAL A 243 2.55 2.40 9.08
N ALA A 244 2.81 1.08 9.08
CA ALA A 244 2.72 0.25 10.27
C ALA A 244 3.63 0.77 11.39
N GLN A 245 4.86 1.16 11.05
CA GLN A 245 5.81 1.73 12.02
C GLN A 245 5.33 3.03 12.65
N MET A 246 4.75 3.94 11.83
CA MET A 246 4.22 5.20 12.34
C MET A 246 2.96 5.04 13.18
N GLN A 247 2.20 3.97 12.98
CA GLN A 247 0.95 3.69 13.71
C GLN A 247 1.17 2.84 14.97
N ASN A 248 2.23 2.06 15.02
CA ASN A 248 2.56 1.19 16.17
C ASN A 248 3.37 1.91 17.27
N GLU A 249 3.27 3.22 17.40
CA GLU A 249 3.86 3.95 18.50
C GLU A 249 3.34 3.36 19.83
N GLY A 250 4.07 2.38 20.39
CA GLY A 250 3.92 1.95 21.79
C GLY A 250 3.18 0.64 22.08
N SER A 251 3.17 -0.36 21.20
CA SER A 251 2.82 -1.71 21.64
C SER A 251 3.96 -2.28 22.51
N ILE A 252 3.71 -2.33 23.83
CA ILE A 252 4.66 -2.78 24.86
C ILE A 252 5.06 -4.27 24.68
N GLU A 253 4.30 -5.02 23.87
CA GLU A 253 4.52 -6.45 23.63
C GLU A 253 5.69 -6.77 22.67
N GLU A 254 6.23 -5.80 21.96
CA GLU A 254 7.21 -6.03 20.88
C GLU A 254 8.69 -5.88 21.30
N GLY A 255 8.98 -5.62 22.55
CA GLY A 255 10.34 -5.55 23.10
C GLY A 255 11.11 -4.25 22.77
N GLU A 256 12.10 -3.92 23.64
CA GLU A 256 12.88 -2.67 23.56
C GLU A 256 13.62 -2.46 22.23
N TYR A 257 14.03 -3.52 21.56
CA TYR A 257 14.75 -3.42 20.30
C TYR A 257 13.85 -2.91 19.17
N PHE A 258 12.62 -3.42 19.09
CA PHE A 258 11.63 -2.99 18.10
C PHE A 258 11.22 -1.53 18.33
N LEU A 259 10.99 -1.14 19.59
CA LEU A 259 10.67 0.26 19.93
C LEU A 259 11.79 1.22 19.51
N ARG A 260 13.05 0.87 19.75
CA ARG A 260 14.20 1.67 19.29
C ARG A 260 14.26 1.77 17.78
N LEU A 261 14.05 0.66 17.07
CA LEU A 261 14.06 0.64 15.62
C LEU A 261 12.95 1.50 15.03
N ASN A 262 11.74 1.41 15.59
CA ASN A 262 10.62 2.27 15.19
C ASN A 262 10.94 3.75 15.43
N GLN A 263 11.48 4.08 16.60
CA GLN A 263 11.85 5.46 16.91
C GLN A 263 12.91 6.04 15.96
N GLU A 264 13.89 5.22 15.53
CA GLU A 264 14.87 5.63 14.52
C GLU A 264 14.19 5.94 13.19
N VAL A 265 13.27 5.07 12.73
CA VAL A 265 12.55 5.25 11.46
C VAL A 265 11.63 6.47 11.52
N ILE A 266 10.89 6.63 12.61
CA ILE A 266 10.00 7.78 12.84
C ILE A 266 10.82 9.09 12.85
N THR A 267 11.93 9.12 13.58
CA THR A 267 12.82 10.28 13.64
C THR A 267 13.34 10.64 12.26
N GLU A 268 13.74 9.64 11.47
CA GLU A 268 14.21 9.84 10.10
C GLU A 268 13.09 10.37 9.20
N LEU A 269 11.91 9.78 9.23
CA LEU A 269 10.75 10.23 8.45
C LEU A 269 10.35 11.66 8.81
N VAL A 270 10.27 11.99 10.10
CA VAL A 270 9.94 13.33 10.57
C VAL A 270 11.00 14.34 10.16
N SER A 271 12.30 13.96 10.14
CA SER A 271 13.37 14.83 9.67
C SER A 271 13.26 15.17 8.18
N ILE A 272 12.74 14.23 7.38
CA ILE A 272 12.55 14.35 5.93
C ILE A 272 11.23 15.05 5.60
N ALA A 273 10.19 14.74 6.34
CA ALA A 273 8.83 15.26 6.18
C ALA A 273 8.32 15.82 7.52
N PRO A 274 8.71 17.07 7.92
CA PRO A 274 8.39 17.66 9.23
C PRO A 274 6.90 17.72 9.55
N ASN A 275 6.05 17.75 8.53
CA ASN A 275 4.59 17.75 8.68
C ASN A 275 4.06 16.52 9.43
N LEU A 276 4.80 15.40 9.43
CA LEU A 276 4.45 14.20 10.17
C LEU A 276 4.39 14.39 11.70
N LYS A 277 4.88 15.49 12.22
CA LYS A 277 4.67 15.89 13.64
C LYS A 277 3.20 16.20 13.94
N GLN A 278 2.48 16.74 12.95
CA GLN A 278 1.10 17.22 13.09
C GLN A 278 0.11 16.45 12.23
N GLU A 279 0.60 15.53 11.41
CA GLU A 279 -0.20 14.74 10.48
C GLU A 279 0.03 13.25 10.74
N THR A 280 -0.99 12.43 10.49
CA THR A 280 -0.89 10.98 10.55
C THR A 280 -0.56 10.42 9.18
N LEU A 281 0.48 9.60 9.07
CA LEU A 281 0.78 8.84 7.87
C LEU A 281 -0.22 7.68 7.73
N VAL A 282 -1.05 7.72 6.69
CA VAL A 282 -2.13 6.73 6.46
C VAL A 282 -1.84 5.79 5.30
N ALA A 283 -1.00 6.19 4.36
CA ALA A 283 -0.53 5.31 3.29
C ALA A 283 0.83 5.78 2.75
N ALA A 284 1.59 4.85 2.21
CA ALA A 284 2.85 5.14 1.54
C ALA A 284 3.03 4.20 0.34
N PHE A 285 3.66 4.69 -0.72
CA PHE A 285 4.03 3.90 -1.88
C PHE A 285 5.25 4.49 -2.59
N ARG A 286 5.96 3.65 -3.31
CA ARG A 286 7.01 4.10 -4.22
C ARG A 286 6.51 4.16 -5.65
N ILE A 287 7.00 5.13 -6.41
CA ILE A 287 6.68 5.31 -7.83
C ILE A 287 7.96 5.48 -8.65
N GLY A 288 7.86 5.20 -9.95
CA GLY A 288 8.94 5.44 -10.89
C GLY A 288 8.64 4.89 -12.27
N ARG A 289 9.48 5.21 -13.23
CA ARG A 289 9.36 4.67 -14.59
C ARG A 289 9.80 3.20 -14.58
N PRO A 290 9.05 2.27 -15.20
CA PRO A 290 9.46 0.88 -15.30
C PRO A 290 10.77 0.77 -16.11
N LEU A 291 11.69 -0.09 -15.68
CA LEU A 291 12.92 -0.40 -16.43
C LEU A 291 12.66 -1.25 -17.67
N SER A 292 11.54 -1.93 -17.74
CA SER A 292 11.19 -2.86 -18.81
C SER A 292 9.77 -2.59 -19.26
N ALA A 293 9.54 -2.59 -20.57
CA ALA A 293 8.23 -2.54 -21.17
C ALA A 293 7.42 -3.85 -20.97
N ALA A 294 8.06 -4.90 -20.46
CA ALA A 294 7.35 -6.15 -20.18
C ALA A 294 6.22 -5.90 -19.16
N PRO A 295 5.01 -6.43 -19.43
CA PRO A 295 3.88 -6.24 -18.53
C PRO A 295 4.18 -6.74 -17.12
N VAL A 296 3.65 -6.03 -16.14
CA VAL A 296 3.74 -6.44 -14.74
C VAL A 296 2.87 -7.69 -14.56
N PRO A 297 3.41 -8.80 -14.02
CA PRO A 297 2.60 -9.98 -13.75
C PRO A 297 1.42 -9.63 -12.83
N SER A 298 0.24 -10.11 -13.18
CA SER A 298 -0.96 -9.92 -12.36
C SER A 298 -1.10 -11.02 -11.32
N SER A 299 -1.53 -10.67 -10.13
CA SER A 299 -2.06 -11.66 -9.19
C SER A 299 -3.42 -12.16 -9.67
N PRO A 300 -3.74 -13.44 -9.51
CA PRO A 300 -5.07 -13.96 -9.80
C PRO A 300 -6.10 -13.20 -8.96
N ARG A 301 -7.31 -13.09 -9.49
CA ARG A 301 -8.44 -12.47 -8.81
C ARG A 301 -9.59 -13.46 -8.82
N LYS A 302 -10.42 -13.39 -7.80
CA LYS A 302 -11.67 -14.14 -7.79
C LYS A 302 -12.54 -13.73 -8.96
N SER A 303 -13.26 -14.66 -9.53
CA SER A 303 -14.26 -14.36 -10.55
C SER A 303 -15.43 -13.58 -9.95
N LEU A 304 -16.25 -12.98 -10.80
CA LEU A 304 -17.40 -12.21 -10.33
C LEU A 304 -18.38 -13.13 -9.57
N GLU A 305 -18.57 -14.37 -10.04
CA GLU A 305 -19.43 -15.39 -9.43
C GLU A 305 -18.93 -15.81 -8.03
N GLU A 306 -17.61 -15.77 -7.80
CA GLU A 306 -17.03 -16.06 -6.48
C GLU A 306 -17.15 -14.89 -5.49
N ILE A 307 -17.44 -13.67 -5.97
CA ILE A 307 -17.52 -12.45 -5.15
C ILE A 307 -18.97 -12.05 -4.90
N VAL A 308 -19.82 -12.18 -5.91
CA VAL A 308 -21.24 -11.80 -5.82
C VAL A 308 -22.00 -12.98 -5.20
N TRP A 309 -22.48 -12.78 -3.99
CA TRP A 309 -23.38 -13.74 -3.33
C TRP A 309 -24.79 -13.48 -3.86
N ASP A 310 -25.40 -14.47 -4.43
CA ASP A 310 -26.82 -14.40 -4.77
C ASP A 310 -27.62 -14.46 -3.48
N THR A 311 -28.18 -13.31 -3.07
CA THR A 311 -29.01 -13.19 -1.87
C THR A 311 -30.42 -13.77 -2.06
N LYS A 312 -30.64 -14.52 -3.16
CA LYS A 312 -31.92 -15.17 -3.50
C LYS A 312 -31.94 -16.67 -3.13
N ALA A 313 -31.13 -17.09 -2.15
CA ALA A 313 -31.26 -18.43 -1.58
C ALA A 313 -31.92 -18.37 -0.20
#